data_14fb6d019a642dfbeae599e7b0f99e84
#
_entry.id   14fb6d019a642dfbeae599e7b0f99e84
#
_cell.length_a   1.000
_cell.length_b   1.000
_cell.length_c   1.000
_cell.angle_alpha   90.00
_cell.angle_beta   90.00
_cell.angle_gamma   90.00
#
_symmetry.space_group_name_H-M   'P 1'
#
loop_
_entity.id
_entity.type
_entity.pdbx_description
1 polymer ?
#
loop_
_entity_poly.entity_id
_entity_poly.type
_entity_poly.pdbx_seq_one_letter_code
_entity_poly.pdbx_strand_id
1 'polypeptide(L)'
;MADQPDLSPGEWAVLALLCEQKAHGWPLVHMLAADGEIGRIWTVRRAVVYRSLDVLLERGLIEAVGVEPSARGPRRTVMRPTRHGRAAVGRWLVEPVGHVRDLRSLLILKLVFGRRAGVDQRGMLESQQVVLLQIEDGFMAGLAAASATDELLLRFRLETTRAAGRFVQGLLAE
;
A
#
# COMPACT_ATOMS: atom_id res chain seq x y z
N MET A 1 4.29 -4.19 21.83
CA MET A 1 4.03 -4.35 20.39
C MET A 1 4.85 -3.31 19.65
N ALA A 2 5.71 -3.70 18.69
CA ALA A 2 6.40 -2.70 17.87
C ALA A 2 5.36 -1.96 17.03
N ASP A 3 5.37 -0.64 17.15
CA ASP A 3 4.44 0.25 16.44
C ASP A 3 4.61 0.11 14.92
N GLN A 4 3.49 0.10 14.18
CA GLN A 4 3.52 0.05 12.72
C GLN A 4 4.03 1.40 12.21
N PRO A 5 5.06 1.44 11.35
CA PRO A 5 5.58 2.70 10.87
C PRO A 5 4.52 3.41 10.00
N ASP A 6 4.32 4.70 10.26
CA ASP A 6 3.50 5.56 9.42
C ASP A 6 4.26 5.86 8.12
N LEU A 7 3.90 5.13 7.05
CA LEU A 7 4.48 5.24 5.72
C LEU A 7 3.41 5.61 4.70
N SER A 8 3.77 6.47 3.77
CA SER A 8 2.93 6.77 2.60
C SER A 8 2.74 5.53 1.70
N PRO A 9 1.70 5.50 0.84
CA PRO A 9 1.51 4.40 -0.11
C PRO A 9 2.75 4.13 -1.00
N GLY A 10 3.48 5.19 -1.37
CA GLY A 10 4.72 5.06 -2.16
C GLY A 10 5.85 4.40 -1.38
N GLU A 11 6.04 4.76 -0.12
CA GLU A 11 7.04 4.16 0.76
C GLU A 11 6.73 2.68 1.05
N TRP A 12 5.44 2.34 1.28
CA TRP A 12 5.02 0.94 1.40
C TRP A 12 5.31 0.15 0.13
N ALA A 13 5.01 0.70 -1.05
CA ALA A 13 5.27 0.03 -2.32
C ALA A 13 6.78 -0.19 -2.55
N VAL A 14 7.63 0.81 -2.26
CA VAL A 14 9.09 0.68 -2.35
C VAL A 14 9.62 -0.39 -1.40
N LEU A 15 9.17 -0.38 -0.14
CA LEU A 15 9.61 -1.36 0.87
C LEU A 15 9.16 -2.78 0.53
N ALA A 16 7.92 -2.94 0.06
CA ALA A 16 7.38 -4.24 -0.36
C ALA A 16 8.13 -4.81 -1.56
N LEU A 17 8.44 -3.99 -2.58
CA LEU A 17 9.27 -4.38 -3.72
C LEU A 17 10.67 -4.83 -3.29
N LEU A 18 11.29 -4.13 -2.34
CA LEU A 18 12.59 -4.53 -1.79
C LEU A 18 12.52 -5.83 -0.99
N CYS A 19 11.36 -6.16 -0.39
CA CYS A 19 11.14 -7.44 0.26
C CYS A 19 11.11 -8.62 -0.73
N GLU A 20 10.64 -8.39 -1.95
CA GLU A 20 10.67 -9.39 -3.02
C GLU A 20 12.09 -9.61 -3.54
N GLN A 21 12.80 -8.51 -3.84
CA GLN A 21 14.15 -8.56 -4.37
C GLN A 21 14.94 -7.31 -3.97
N LYS A 22 16.18 -7.53 -3.49
CA LYS A 22 17.12 -6.42 -3.32
C LYS A 22 17.34 -5.70 -4.64
N ALA A 23 17.34 -4.37 -4.62
CA ALA A 23 17.47 -3.55 -5.83
C ALA A 23 18.12 -2.19 -5.54
N HIS A 24 18.66 -1.56 -6.57
CA HIS A 24 18.92 -0.13 -6.56
C HIS A 24 17.69 0.65 -7.05
N GLY A 25 17.69 2.00 -6.95
CA GLY A 25 16.49 2.81 -7.22
C GLY A 25 15.92 2.72 -8.64
N TRP A 26 16.73 2.42 -9.68
CA TRP A 26 16.26 2.45 -11.07
C TRP A 26 15.20 1.38 -11.42
N PRO A 27 15.34 0.08 -11.08
CA PRO A 27 14.28 -0.91 -11.28
C PRO A 27 12.99 -0.53 -10.55
N LEU A 28 13.09 0.01 -9.33
CA LEU A 28 11.93 0.46 -8.55
C LEU A 28 11.18 1.60 -9.26
N VAL A 29 11.92 2.55 -9.85
CA VAL A 29 11.32 3.63 -10.68
C VAL A 29 10.52 3.05 -11.83
N HIS A 30 11.03 2.03 -12.54
CA HIS A 30 10.30 1.41 -13.65
C HIS A 30 9.06 0.64 -13.19
N MET A 31 9.14 -0.11 -12.10
CA MET A 31 7.99 -0.84 -11.57
C MET A 31 6.88 0.08 -11.06
N LEU A 32 7.25 1.28 -10.58
CA LEU A 32 6.34 2.28 -10.02
C LEU A 32 5.95 3.39 -11.01
N ALA A 33 6.46 3.38 -12.24
CA ALA A 33 6.02 4.28 -13.31
C ALA A 33 4.57 3.97 -13.73
N ALA A 34 3.88 4.90 -14.39
CA ALA A 34 2.47 4.75 -14.75
C ALA A 34 2.16 3.50 -15.60
N ASP A 35 3.10 3.07 -16.43
CA ASP A 35 3.06 1.87 -17.25
C ASP A 35 3.68 0.63 -16.55
N GLY A 36 4.30 0.83 -15.38
CA GLY A 36 4.88 -0.23 -14.57
C GLY A 36 3.83 -1.10 -13.87
N GLU A 37 4.21 -2.32 -13.52
CA GLU A 37 3.29 -3.32 -12.96
C GLU A 37 2.59 -2.83 -11.68
N ILE A 38 3.32 -2.22 -10.75
CA ILE A 38 2.77 -1.66 -9.51
C ILE A 38 2.29 -0.23 -9.73
N GLY A 39 2.92 0.51 -10.63
CA GLY A 39 2.57 1.89 -10.94
C GLY A 39 1.15 2.07 -11.50
N ARG A 40 0.56 1.03 -12.11
CA ARG A 40 -0.86 1.01 -12.54
C ARG A 40 -1.84 1.09 -11.37
N ILE A 41 -1.42 0.64 -10.18
CA ILE A 41 -2.22 0.75 -8.95
C ILE A 41 -1.94 2.10 -8.29
N TRP A 42 -0.66 2.43 -8.13
CA TRP A 42 -0.20 3.64 -7.50
C TRP A 42 1.08 4.14 -8.14
N THR A 43 0.94 5.11 -9.04
CA THR A 43 2.07 5.71 -9.75
C THR A 43 2.92 6.54 -8.79
N VAL A 44 4.23 6.27 -8.77
CA VAL A 44 5.20 7.02 -7.97
C VAL A 44 6.24 7.67 -8.90
N ARG A 45 6.37 8.99 -8.84
CA ARG A 45 7.35 9.74 -9.63
C ARG A 45 8.78 9.39 -9.18
N ARG A 46 9.72 9.39 -10.11
CA ARG A 46 11.13 9.08 -9.87
C ARG A 46 11.71 9.75 -8.61
N ALA A 47 11.51 11.06 -8.47
CA ALA A 47 12.03 11.82 -7.32
C ALA A 47 11.46 11.31 -5.99
N VAL A 48 10.19 10.88 -5.98
CA VAL A 48 9.53 10.34 -4.79
C VAL A 48 10.05 8.94 -4.45
N VAL A 49 10.39 8.11 -5.45
CA VAL A 49 11.01 6.79 -5.22
C VAL A 49 12.35 6.95 -4.49
N TYR A 50 13.21 7.86 -4.94
CA TYR A 50 14.50 8.11 -4.26
C TYR A 50 14.31 8.67 -2.85
N ARG A 51 13.40 9.64 -2.68
CA ARG A 51 13.06 10.14 -1.35
C ARG A 51 12.52 9.04 -0.43
N SER A 52 11.70 8.12 -0.95
CA SER A 52 11.22 6.97 -0.18
C SER A 52 12.36 6.07 0.27
N LEU A 53 13.38 5.84 -0.59
CA LEU A 53 14.57 5.09 -0.19
C LEU A 53 15.32 5.78 0.95
N ASP A 54 15.48 7.11 0.89
CA ASP A 54 16.14 7.89 1.95
C ASP A 54 15.36 7.78 3.27
N VAL A 55 14.05 7.99 3.26
CA VAL A 55 13.17 7.87 4.44
C VAL A 55 13.22 6.46 5.04
N LEU A 56 13.17 5.42 4.20
CA LEU A 56 13.21 4.04 4.67
C LEU A 56 14.58 3.67 5.27
N LEU A 57 15.67 4.23 4.73
CA LEU A 57 17.01 4.07 5.25
C LEU A 57 17.17 4.77 6.62
N GLU A 58 16.73 6.03 6.73
CA GLU A 58 16.74 6.79 7.99
C GLU A 58 15.93 6.10 9.10
N ARG A 59 14.80 5.46 8.74
CA ARG A 59 13.97 4.69 9.68
C ARG A 59 14.50 3.28 9.98
N GLY A 60 15.64 2.89 9.39
CA GLY A 60 16.23 1.55 9.61
C GLY A 60 15.36 0.41 9.06
N LEU A 61 14.46 0.69 8.09
CA LEU A 61 13.62 -0.32 7.45
C LEU A 61 14.34 -1.01 6.28
N ILE A 62 15.33 -0.33 5.68
CA ILE A 62 16.21 -0.87 4.65
C ILE A 62 17.66 -0.58 5.00
N GLU A 63 18.59 -1.27 4.33
CA GLU A 63 20.03 -1.07 4.48
C GLU A 63 20.74 -1.21 3.13
N ALA A 64 21.88 -0.54 2.98
CA ALA A 64 22.75 -0.68 1.83
C ALA A 64 23.59 -1.97 1.96
N VAL A 65 23.62 -2.78 0.89
CA VAL A 65 24.33 -4.08 0.89
C VAL A 65 25.41 -4.21 -0.16
N GLY A 66 25.56 -3.19 -0.99
CA GLY A 66 26.60 -3.19 -2.02
C GLY A 66 26.44 -2.02 -2.95
N VAL A 67 27.41 -1.92 -3.85
CA VAL A 67 27.46 -0.90 -4.88
C VAL A 67 27.69 -1.59 -6.22
N GLU A 68 26.77 -1.43 -7.14
CA GLU A 68 26.92 -1.96 -8.50
C GLU A 68 27.55 -0.91 -9.43
N PRO A 69 28.51 -1.31 -10.30
CA PRO A 69 29.05 -0.44 -11.30
C PRO A 69 27.96 -0.08 -12.31
N SER A 70 27.96 1.16 -12.79
CA SER A 70 27.09 1.59 -13.88
C SER A 70 27.93 1.79 -15.14
N ALA A 71 27.53 1.25 -16.28
CA ALA A 71 28.26 1.38 -17.54
C ALA A 71 28.30 2.84 -18.06
N ARG A 72 27.36 3.70 -17.65
CA ARG A 72 27.24 5.08 -18.11
C ARG A 72 26.70 6.03 -17.04
N GLY A 73 27.15 5.91 -15.77
CA GLY A 73 26.64 6.79 -14.72
C GLY A 73 27.28 6.56 -13.36
N PRO A 74 26.84 7.25 -12.31
CA PRO A 74 27.36 7.04 -10.97
C PRO A 74 27.07 5.61 -10.46
N ARG A 75 27.89 5.16 -9.53
CA ARG A 75 27.69 3.88 -8.84
C ARG A 75 26.30 3.82 -8.22
N ARG A 76 25.67 2.65 -8.25
CA ARG A 76 24.30 2.42 -7.79
C ARG A 76 24.31 1.63 -6.49
N THR A 77 23.85 2.24 -5.42
CA THR A 77 23.73 1.56 -4.13
C THR A 77 22.56 0.59 -4.16
N VAL A 78 22.85 -0.69 -3.88
CA VAL A 78 21.84 -1.75 -3.78
C VAL A 78 21.29 -1.76 -2.35
N MET A 79 19.98 -1.69 -2.22
CA MET A 79 19.24 -1.72 -0.98
C MET A 79 18.54 -3.06 -0.77
N ARG A 80 18.43 -3.48 0.49
CA ARG A 80 17.58 -4.59 0.91
C ARG A 80 16.78 -4.22 2.16
N PRO A 81 15.66 -4.88 2.45
CA PRO A 81 14.96 -4.66 3.71
C PRO A 81 15.75 -5.24 4.88
N THR A 82 15.75 -4.54 6.00
CA THR A 82 16.20 -5.08 7.29
C THR A 82 15.20 -6.12 7.83
N ARG A 83 15.56 -6.80 8.93
CA ARG A 83 14.59 -7.65 9.65
C ARG A 83 13.36 -6.84 10.10
N HIS A 84 13.57 -5.60 10.55
CA HIS A 84 12.48 -4.69 10.93
C HIS A 84 11.60 -4.32 9.76
N GLY A 85 12.18 -3.99 8.59
CA GLY A 85 11.42 -3.70 7.38
C GLY A 85 10.57 -4.88 6.90
N ARG A 86 11.13 -6.10 6.90
CA ARG A 86 10.36 -7.32 6.55
C ARG A 86 9.19 -7.55 7.52
N ALA A 87 9.43 -7.40 8.82
CA ALA A 87 8.38 -7.55 9.83
C ALA A 87 7.30 -6.48 9.68
N ALA A 88 7.66 -5.23 9.33
CA ALA A 88 6.71 -4.17 9.07
C ALA A 88 5.82 -4.49 7.85
N VAL A 89 6.41 -4.95 6.73
CA VAL A 89 5.62 -5.38 5.54
C VAL A 89 4.72 -6.56 5.89
N GLY A 90 5.21 -7.56 6.62
CA GLY A 90 4.39 -8.71 7.02
C GLY A 90 3.14 -8.32 7.81
N ARG A 91 3.27 -7.41 8.77
CA ARG A 91 2.11 -6.85 9.51
C ARG A 91 1.20 -6.04 8.59
N TRP A 92 1.78 -5.13 7.80
CA TRP A 92 1.03 -4.28 6.88
C TRP A 92 0.14 -5.09 5.93
N LEU A 93 0.61 -6.22 5.40
CA LEU A 93 -0.13 -7.06 4.46
C LEU A 93 -1.38 -7.72 5.07
N VAL A 94 -1.43 -7.87 6.38
CA VAL A 94 -2.54 -8.54 7.09
C VAL A 94 -3.42 -7.58 7.91
N GLU A 95 -3.14 -6.28 7.87
CA GLU A 95 -3.96 -5.26 8.50
C GLU A 95 -5.00 -4.70 7.52
N PRO A 96 -6.28 -4.52 7.91
CA PRO A 96 -7.28 -3.89 7.05
C PRO A 96 -6.98 -2.40 6.84
N VAL A 97 -7.59 -1.81 5.82
CA VAL A 97 -7.51 -0.38 5.50
C VAL A 97 -8.68 0.35 6.14
N GLY A 98 -8.39 1.38 6.96
CA GLY A 98 -9.37 2.08 7.77
C GLY A 98 -10.09 3.24 7.07
N HIS A 99 -9.64 3.70 5.90
CA HIS A 99 -10.21 4.89 5.25
C HIS A 99 -10.62 4.63 3.81
N VAL A 100 -11.79 5.15 3.42
CA VAL A 100 -12.34 4.99 2.04
C VAL A 100 -11.40 5.54 0.97
N ARG A 101 -10.70 6.65 1.24
CA ARG A 101 -9.73 7.23 0.31
C ARG A 101 -8.57 6.29 -0.05
N ASP A 102 -8.27 5.34 0.83
CA ASP A 102 -7.11 4.44 0.71
C ASP A 102 -7.48 3.09 0.06
N LEU A 103 -8.78 2.81 -0.13
CA LEU A 103 -9.25 1.53 -0.67
C LEU A 103 -8.70 1.26 -2.07
N ARG A 104 -8.70 2.25 -2.96
CA ARG A 104 -8.22 2.06 -4.34
C ARG A 104 -6.69 1.98 -4.46
N SER A 105 -5.94 2.37 -3.43
CA SER A 105 -4.47 2.34 -3.41
C SER A 105 -3.95 1.31 -2.43
N LEU A 106 -4.05 1.57 -1.13
CA LEU A 106 -3.46 0.70 -0.10
C LEU A 106 -4.07 -0.70 -0.09
N LEU A 107 -5.41 -0.85 -0.20
CA LEU A 107 -6.03 -2.17 -0.23
C LEU A 107 -5.54 -2.98 -1.43
N ILE A 108 -5.53 -2.38 -2.63
CA ILE A 108 -5.10 -3.09 -3.83
C ILE A 108 -3.60 -3.43 -3.77
N LEU A 109 -2.74 -2.50 -3.28
CA LEU A 109 -1.33 -2.79 -3.06
C LEU A 109 -1.12 -3.98 -2.10
N LYS A 110 -1.82 -3.99 -0.96
CA LYS A 110 -1.76 -5.11 0.00
C LYS A 110 -2.14 -6.44 -0.64
N LEU A 111 -3.24 -6.47 -1.40
CA LEU A 111 -3.72 -7.68 -2.08
C LEU A 111 -2.71 -8.18 -3.12
N VAL A 112 -2.16 -7.29 -3.93
CA VAL A 112 -1.16 -7.66 -4.95
C VAL A 112 0.12 -8.16 -4.30
N PHE A 113 0.69 -7.42 -3.36
CA PHE A 113 1.92 -7.84 -2.67
C PHE A 113 1.72 -9.10 -1.82
N GLY A 114 0.56 -9.26 -1.18
CA GLY A 114 0.22 -10.46 -0.44
C GLY A 114 0.16 -11.70 -1.32
N ARG A 115 -0.52 -11.63 -2.48
CA ARG A 115 -0.55 -12.71 -3.48
C ARG A 115 0.86 -13.06 -3.99
N ARG A 116 1.68 -12.06 -4.30
CA ARG A 116 3.06 -12.25 -4.77
C ARG A 116 3.96 -12.89 -3.69
N ALA A 117 3.72 -12.58 -2.44
CA ALA A 117 4.45 -13.13 -1.29
C ALA A 117 3.88 -14.48 -0.79
N GLY A 118 2.78 -14.98 -1.35
CA GLY A 118 2.09 -16.20 -0.89
C GLY A 118 1.50 -16.09 0.52
N VAL A 119 1.15 -14.87 0.94
CA VAL A 119 0.55 -14.61 2.26
C VAL A 119 -0.94 -14.95 2.20
N ASP A 120 -1.41 -15.77 3.15
CA ASP A 120 -2.85 -15.94 3.35
C ASP A 120 -3.47 -14.65 3.88
N GLN A 121 -4.34 -14.05 3.09
CA GLN A 121 -4.99 -12.77 3.40
C GLN A 121 -6.48 -12.93 3.77
N ARG A 122 -6.95 -14.16 3.95
CA ARG A 122 -8.36 -14.41 4.28
C ARG A 122 -8.80 -13.65 5.55
N GLY A 123 -8.03 -13.74 6.64
CA GLY A 123 -8.32 -13.04 7.90
C GLY A 123 -8.28 -11.51 7.75
N MET A 124 -7.40 -10.99 6.89
CA MET A 124 -7.37 -9.56 6.56
C MET A 124 -8.64 -9.15 5.79
N LEU A 125 -9.08 -9.93 4.81
CA LEU A 125 -10.30 -9.66 4.04
C LEU A 125 -11.55 -9.71 4.93
N GLU A 126 -11.64 -10.66 5.85
CA GLU A 126 -12.74 -10.75 6.83
C GLU A 126 -12.77 -9.50 7.74
N SER A 127 -11.60 -9.08 8.25
CA SER A 127 -11.48 -7.85 9.02
C SER A 127 -11.80 -6.61 8.20
N GLN A 128 -11.38 -6.58 6.93
CA GLN A 128 -11.71 -5.49 6.00
C GLN A 128 -13.21 -5.37 5.76
N GLN A 129 -13.92 -6.49 5.65
CA GLN A 129 -15.38 -6.50 5.50
C GLN A 129 -16.06 -5.84 6.72
N VAL A 130 -15.61 -6.16 7.93
CA VAL A 130 -16.14 -5.54 9.16
C VAL A 130 -15.89 -4.03 9.16
N VAL A 131 -14.67 -3.60 8.82
CA VAL A 131 -14.34 -2.17 8.76
C VAL A 131 -15.21 -1.44 7.73
N LEU A 132 -15.45 -2.03 6.56
CA LEU A 132 -16.29 -1.43 5.52
C LEU A 132 -17.75 -1.28 5.97
N LEU A 133 -18.31 -2.27 6.66
CA LEU A 133 -19.66 -2.19 7.23
C LEU A 133 -19.78 -1.07 8.27
N GLN A 134 -18.80 -0.93 9.16
CA GLN A 134 -18.78 0.17 10.14
C GLN A 134 -18.72 1.55 9.48
N ILE A 135 -17.93 1.69 8.40
CA ILE A 135 -17.84 2.93 7.62
C ILE A 135 -19.17 3.21 6.91
N GLU A 136 -19.82 2.19 6.35
CA GLU A 136 -21.13 2.30 5.70
C GLU A 136 -22.19 2.80 6.68
N ASP A 137 -22.28 2.18 7.86
CA ASP A 137 -23.21 2.59 8.92
C ASP A 137 -22.99 4.06 9.34
N GLY A 138 -21.72 4.48 9.47
CA GLY A 138 -21.38 5.87 9.76
C GLY A 138 -21.85 6.85 8.69
N PHE A 139 -21.74 6.51 7.40
CA PHE A 139 -22.24 7.37 6.31
C PHE A 139 -23.75 7.37 6.24
N MET A 140 -24.43 6.25 6.46
CA MET A 140 -25.89 6.19 6.52
C MET A 140 -26.43 7.05 7.65
N ALA A 141 -25.83 6.97 8.84
CA ALA A 141 -26.22 7.82 9.97
C ALA A 141 -26.01 9.33 9.67
N GLY A 142 -24.91 9.67 9.02
CA GLY A 142 -24.60 11.06 8.64
C GLY A 142 -25.56 11.64 7.60
N LEU A 143 -26.13 10.84 6.72
CA LEU A 143 -27.09 11.28 5.69
C LEU A 143 -28.39 11.86 6.28
N ALA A 144 -28.81 11.40 7.45
CA ALA A 144 -30.05 11.83 8.08
C ALA A 144 -30.07 13.32 8.49
N ALA A 145 -28.88 13.92 8.68
CA ALA A 145 -28.71 15.32 9.12
C ALA A 145 -27.86 16.15 8.12
N ALA A 146 -27.64 15.64 6.91
CA ALA A 146 -26.69 16.24 5.98
C ALA A 146 -27.27 17.50 5.30
N SER A 147 -26.42 18.52 5.07
CA SER A 147 -26.69 19.59 4.12
C SER A 147 -26.66 19.06 2.68
N ALA A 148 -27.20 19.81 1.72
CA ALA A 148 -27.23 19.38 0.30
C ALA A 148 -25.83 19.04 -0.26
N THR A 149 -24.79 19.78 0.13
CA THR A 149 -23.40 19.51 -0.28
C THR A 149 -22.85 18.27 0.42
N ASP A 150 -23.09 18.12 1.72
CA ASP A 150 -22.65 16.96 2.49
C ASP A 150 -23.38 15.69 2.05
N GLU A 151 -24.67 15.80 1.72
CA GLU A 151 -25.47 14.68 1.19
C GLU A 151 -24.83 14.08 -0.06
N LEU A 152 -24.46 14.89 -1.04
CA LEU A 152 -23.81 14.41 -2.27
C LEU A 152 -22.49 13.69 -1.97
N LEU A 153 -21.67 14.28 -1.09
CA LEU A 153 -20.39 13.72 -0.69
C LEU A 153 -20.56 12.40 0.07
N LEU A 154 -21.50 12.34 1.02
CA LEU A 154 -21.79 11.13 1.80
C LEU A 154 -22.35 10.02 0.93
N ARG A 155 -23.24 10.32 -0.02
CA ARG A 155 -23.75 9.35 -1.01
C ARG A 155 -22.62 8.77 -1.86
N PHE A 156 -21.73 9.61 -2.38
CA PHE A 156 -20.57 9.14 -3.15
C PHE A 156 -19.66 8.21 -2.33
N ARG A 157 -19.36 8.60 -1.09
CA ARG A 157 -18.53 7.78 -0.18
C ARG A 157 -19.22 6.47 0.18
N LEU A 158 -20.51 6.49 0.43
CA LEU A 158 -21.33 5.31 0.71
C LEU A 158 -21.29 4.31 -0.47
N GLU A 159 -21.53 4.77 -1.69
CA GLU A 159 -21.49 3.90 -2.87
C GLU A 159 -20.08 3.35 -3.14
N THR A 160 -19.04 4.15 -2.92
CA THR A 160 -17.65 3.69 -3.02
C THR A 160 -17.34 2.61 -1.99
N THR A 161 -17.82 2.77 -0.75
CA THR A 161 -17.64 1.79 0.33
C THR A 161 -18.38 0.49 0.01
N ARG A 162 -19.61 0.57 -0.46
CA ARG A 162 -20.41 -0.60 -0.90
C ARG A 162 -19.76 -1.35 -2.06
N ALA A 163 -19.22 -0.63 -3.04
CA ALA A 163 -18.49 -1.24 -4.15
C ALA A 163 -17.24 -2.00 -3.66
N ALA A 164 -16.49 -1.41 -2.72
CA ALA A 164 -15.35 -2.08 -2.11
C ALA A 164 -15.78 -3.31 -1.28
N GLY A 165 -16.90 -3.23 -0.55
CA GLY A 165 -17.47 -4.36 0.19
C GLY A 165 -17.83 -5.54 -0.71
N ARG A 166 -18.50 -5.27 -1.83
CA ARG A 166 -18.81 -6.31 -2.84
C ARG A 166 -17.54 -6.95 -3.43
N PHE A 167 -16.52 -6.14 -3.69
CA PHE A 167 -15.23 -6.64 -4.18
C PHE A 167 -14.55 -7.57 -3.16
N VAL A 168 -14.47 -7.16 -1.89
CA VAL A 168 -13.89 -7.97 -0.81
C VAL A 168 -14.68 -9.27 -0.62
N GLN A 169 -16.01 -9.20 -0.65
CA GLN A 169 -16.88 -10.36 -0.53
C GLN A 169 -16.69 -11.36 -1.69
N GLY A 170 -16.50 -10.85 -2.92
CA GLY A 170 -16.15 -11.69 -4.06
C GLY A 170 -14.84 -12.45 -3.85
N LEU A 171 -13.80 -11.80 -3.33
CA LEU A 171 -12.52 -12.44 -3.04
C LEU A 171 -12.59 -13.48 -1.91
N LEU A 172 -13.51 -13.32 -0.95
CA LEU A 172 -13.73 -14.29 0.12
C LEU A 172 -14.48 -15.55 -0.35
N ALA A 173 -15.21 -15.46 -1.47
CA ALA A 173 -15.96 -16.56 -2.05
C ALA A 173 -15.12 -17.46 -2.99
N GLU A 174 -13.90 -16.99 -3.39
CA GLU A 174 -12.93 -17.78 -4.17
C GLU A 174 -12.17 -18.78 -3.29
#